data_b822cba8d9453ab7a0a6479338d80b0c
#
_entry.id   b822cba8d9453ab7a0a6479338d80b0c
#
_cell.length_a   1.000
_cell.length_b   1.000
_cell.length_c   1.000
_cell.angle_alpha   90.00
_cell.angle_beta   90.00
_cell.angle_gamma   90.00
#
_symmetry.space_group_name_H-M   'P 1'
#
loop_
_entity.id
_entity.type
_entity.pdbx_description
1 polymer ?
#
loop_
_entity_poly.entity_id
_entity_poly.type
_entity_poly.pdbx_seq_one_letter_code
_entity_poly.pdbx_strand_id
1 'polypeptide(L)'
;WSSDVCSSDLYGKEIEKFDVNLGKLLEQLKDDDLLLITADHGNDPTYTGTDHTREQVPLLAYSPSMKESGLQETKDTFAVIGASVAENFGVKMPEGTIGTSILESWK
;
A
#
# COMPACT_ATOMS: atom_id res chain seq x y z
N TRP A 1 -7.93 4.42 16.55
CA TRP A 1 -7.96 2.98 16.34
C TRP A 1 -7.18 2.28 17.44
N SER A 2 -7.80 1.38 18.14
CA SER A 2 -7.20 0.67 19.27
C SER A 2 -6.84 -0.76 18.87
N SER A 3 -5.64 -1.22 19.21
CA SER A 3 -5.22 -2.60 18.98
C SER A 3 -6.02 -3.60 19.83
N ASP A 4 -6.78 -3.13 20.83
CA ASP A 4 -7.62 -3.98 21.67
C ASP A 4 -8.89 -4.41 20.95
N VAL A 5 -9.18 -3.86 19.79
CA VAL A 5 -10.40 -4.10 19.02
C VAL A 5 -10.11 -5.09 17.88
N CYS A 6 -9.33 -6.12 18.16
CA CYS A 6 -8.92 -7.08 17.15
C CYS A 6 -9.75 -8.36 17.15
N SER A 7 -11.09 -8.23 17.15
CA SER A 7 -11.90 -9.37 16.77
C SER A 7 -11.98 -9.44 15.25
N SER A 8 -12.09 -10.63 14.70
CA SER A 8 -12.18 -10.82 13.25
C SER A 8 -13.38 -10.06 12.66
N ASP A 9 -14.49 -9.98 13.41
CA ASP A 9 -15.69 -9.26 12.97
C ASP A 9 -15.45 -7.77 12.84
N LEU A 10 -14.80 -7.16 13.84
CA LEU A 10 -14.51 -5.74 13.82
C LEU A 10 -13.46 -5.39 12.75
N TYR A 11 -12.48 -6.26 12.58
CA TYR A 11 -11.46 -6.12 11.54
C TYR A 11 -12.12 -6.09 10.16
N GLY A 12 -13.03 -7.05 9.90
CA GLY A 12 -13.75 -7.10 8.63
C GLY A 12 -14.59 -5.87 8.39
N LYS A 13 -15.29 -5.36 9.43
CA LYS A 13 -16.11 -4.15 9.32
C LYS A 13 -15.28 -2.92 9.01
N GLU A 14 -14.08 -2.81 9.58
CA GLU A 14 -13.19 -1.69 9.30
C GLU A 14 -12.68 -1.73 7.86
N ILE A 15 -12.40 -2.92 7.33
CA ILE A 15 -12.03 -3.08 5.92
C ILE A 15 -13.19 -2.65 5.02
N GLU A 16 -14.42 -3.01 5.36
CA GLU A 16 -15.60 -2.60 4.59
C GLU A 16 -15.76 -1.09 4.56
N LYS A 17 -15.54 -0.41 5.69
CA LYS A 17 -15.56 1.05 5.75
C LYS A 17 -14.47 1.66 4.89
N PHE A 18 -13.29 1.09 4.93
CA PHE A 18 -12.18 1.53 4.09
C PHE A 18 -12.56 1.42 2.61
N ASP A 19 -13.18 0.32 2.22
CA ASP A 19 -13.60 0.09 0.84
C ASP A 19 -14.59 1.17 0.35
N VAL A 20 -15.56 1.51 1.18
CA VAL A 20 -16.54 2.55 0.86
C VAL A 20 -15.84 3.90 0.66
N ASN A 21 -14.94 4.24 1.57
CA ASN A 21 -14.20 5.51 1.50
C ASN A 21 -13.24 5.53 0.31
N LEU A 22 -12.65 4.39 -0.02
CA LEU A 22 -11.78 4.26 -1.19
C LEU A 22 -12.56 4.54 -2.48
N GLY A 23 -13.78 4.03 -2.58
CA GLY A 23 -14.64 4.32 -3.73
C GLY A 23 -14.86 5.81 -3.93
N LYS A 24 -15.08 6.54 -2.85
CA LYS A 24 -15.24 8.00 -2.91
C LYS A 24 -13.96 8.71 -3.34
N LEU A 25 -12.81 8.23 -2.87
CA LEU A 25 -11.52 8.79 -3.24
C LEU A 25 -11.23 8.56 -4.73
N LEU A 26 -11.51 7.36 -5.23
CA LEU A 26 -11.26 7.02 -6.64
C LEU A 26 -11.99 7.96 -7.60
N GLU A 27 -13.18 8.42 -7.23
CA GLU A 27 -13.96 9.34 -8.06
C GLU A 27 -13.29 10.71 -8.20
N GLN A 28 -12.39 11.06 -7.28
CA GLN A 28 -11.72 12.36 -7.25
C GLN A 28 -10.34 12.36 -7.90
N LEU A 29 -9.84 11.19 -8.29
CA LEU A 29 -8.52 11.09 -8.91
C LEU A 29 -8.52 11.66 -10.31
N LYS A 30 -7.45 12.39 -10.63
CA LYS A 30 -7.20 12.92 -11.99
C LYS A 30 -6.23 12.00 -12.71
N ASP A 31 -6.09 12.20 -14.01
CA ASP A 31 -5.25 11.35 -14.86
C ASP A 31 -3.78 11.33 -14.42
N ASP A 32 -3.30 12.40 -13.82
CA ASP A 32 -1.91 12.50 -13.35
C ASP A 32 -1.72 12.11 -11.88
N ASP A 33 -2.78 11.68 -11.22
CA ASP A 33 -2.70 11.21 -9.85
C ASP A 33 -2.29 9.73 -9.81
N LEU A 34 -1.48 9.38 -8.83
CA LEU A 34 -1.12 7.99 -8.54
C LEU A 34 -1.50 7.67 -7.10
N LEU A 35 -2.35 6.67 -6.94
CA LEU A 35 -2.75 6.19 -5.62
C LEU A 35 -1.97 4.94 -5.27
N LEU A 36 -1.31 4.95 -4.12
CA LEU A 36 -0.63 3.79 -3.57
C LEU A 36 -1.29 3.41 -2.26
N ILE A 37 -1.62 2.13 -2.12
CA ILE A 37 -2.22 1.60 -0.89
C ILE A 37 -1.29 0.51 -0.36
N THR A 38 -0.89 0.66 0.90
CA THR A 38 -0.03 -0.31 1.56
C THR A 38 -0.34 -0.31 3.07
N ALA A 39 0.40 -1.07 3.84
CA ALA A 39 0.30 -1.09 5.29
C ALA A 39 1.70 -1.04 5.89
N ASP A 40 1.80 -0.52 7.10
CA ASP A 40 3.08 -0.40 7.81
C ASP A 40 3.54 -1.73 8.41
N HIS A 41 2.59 -2.64 8.69
CA HIS A 41 2.86 -3.99 9.19
C HIS A 41 1.65 -4.88 8.94
N GLY A 42 1.83 -6.18 9.14
CA GLY A 42 0.74 -7.12 9.05
C GLY A 42 -0.04 -7.21 10.37
N ASN A 43 -1.22 -7.80 10.27
CA ASN A 43 -2.06 -8.08 11.42
C ASN A 43 -2.98 -9.26 11.09
N ASP A 44 -2.82 -10.37 11.84
CA ASP A 44 -3.69 -11.52 11.69
C ASP A 44 -4.77 -11.45 12.79
N PRO A 45 -6.03 -11.17 12.45
CA PRO A 45 -7.11 -11.04 13.42
C PRO A 45 -7.46 -12.36 14.14
N THR A 46 -6.97 -13.48 13.62
CA THR A 46 -7.19 -14.80 14.24
C THR A 46 -6.06 -15.23 15.16
N TYR A 47 -4.98 -14.45 15.23
CA TYR A 47 -3.85 -14.71 16.09
C TYR A 47 -4.25 -14.58 17.56
N THR A 48 -3.75 -15.46 18.42
CA THR A 48 -4.16 -15.52 19.82
C THR A 48 -3.60 -14.39 20.69
N GLY A 49 -2.61 -13.67 20.21
CA GLY A 49 -2.04 -12.52 20.91
C GLY A 49 -2.77 -11.22 20.57
N THR A 50 -2.41 -10.16 21.28
CA THR A 50 -2.94 -8.82 21.04
C THR A 50 -1.98 -7.96 20.21
N ASP A 51 -0.76 -8.45 19.97
CA ASP A 51 0.26 -7.75 19.20
C ASP A 51 0.03 -7.90 17.70
N HIS A 52 0.64 -6.99 16.94
CA HIS A 52 0.64 -7.07 15.49
C HIS A 52 1.43 -8.30 15.02
N THR A 53 0.99 -8.89 13.93
CA THR A 53 1.64 -10.08 13.39
C THR A 53 2.62 -9.71 12.27
N ARG A 54 3.59 -10.59 12.05
CA ARG A 54 4.61 -10.40 11.01
C ARG A 54 4.13 -11.05 9.71
N GLU A 55 3.51 -10.25 8.89
CA GLU A 55 2.93 -10.69 7.63
C GLU A 55 3.46 -9.85 6.47
N GLN A 56 3.31 -10.36 5.27
CA GLN A 56 3.47 -9.53 4.09
C GLN A 56 2.35 -8.50 4.06
N VAL A 57 2.68 -7.31 3.55
CA VAL A 57 1.68 -6.24 3.44
C VAL A 57 1.33 -6.00 1.98
N PRO A 58 0.12 -5.51 1.71
CA PRO A 58 -0.26 -5.21 0.33
C PRO A 58 0.51 -4.04 -0.24
N LEU A 59 0.68 -4.04 -1.54
CA LEU A 59 1.10 -2.86 -2.29
C LEU A 59 0.23 -2.79 -3.53
N LEU A 60 -0.70 -1.86 -3.52
CA LEU A 60 -1.64 -1.64 -4.62
C LEU A 60 -1.35 -0.30 -5.24
N ALA A 61 -1.28 -0.24 -6.55
CA ALA A 61 -1.03 0.99 -7.27
C ALA A 61 -2.12 1.20 -8.31
N TYR A 62 -2.64 2.42 -8.39
CA TYR A 62 -3.69 2.75 -9.34
C TYR A 62 -3.56 4.20 -9.80
N SER A 63 -3.78 4.40 -11.08
CA SER A 63 -3.95 5.73 -11.67
C SER A 63 -4.98 5.63 -12.79
N PRO A 64 -5.84 6.65 -12.97
CA PRO A 64 -6.80 6.64 -14.08
C PRO A 64 -6.13 6.53 -15.47
N SER A 65 -4.88 6.95 -15.60
CA SER A 65 -4.12 6.89 -16.86
C SER A 65 -3.35 5.57 -17.04
N MET A 66 -3.42 4.65 -16.08
CA MET A 66 -2.71 3.39 -16.14
C MET A 66 -3.26 2.52 -17.27
N LYS A 67 -2.35 2.02 -18.12
CA LYS A 67 -2.74 1.28 -19.32
C LYS A 67 -2.94 -0.20 -19.10
N GLU A 68 -2.22 -0.77 -18.14
CA GLU A 68 -2.25 -2.20 -17.87
C GLU A 68 -2.45 -2.45 -16.39
N SER A 69 -3.05 -3.56 -16.07
CA SER A 69 -3.20 -4.02 -14.71
C SER A 69 -2.77 -5.48 -14.60
N GLY A 70 -2.37 -5.88 -13.41
CA GLY A 70 -1.96 -7.25 -13.18
C GLY A 70 -1.21 -7.41 -11.87
N LEU A 71 -0.96 -8.66 -11.52
CA LEU A 71 -0.19 -9.02 -10.35
C LEU A 71 1.29 -8.85 -10.64
N GLN A 72 1.99 -8.18 -9.75
CA GLN A 72 3.43 -8.02 -9.84
C GLN A 72 4.15 -8.93 -8.84
N GLU A 73 5.46 -9.07 -9.02
CA GLU A 73 6.28 -9.84 -8.11
C GLU A 73 6.31 -9.20 -6.72
N THR A 74 6.35 -10.05 -5.69
CA THR A 74 6.53 -9.59 -4.31
C THR A 74 7.85 -8.83 -4.18
N LYS A 75 7.82 -7.69 -3.51
CA LYS A 75 9.01 -6.86 -3.28
C LYS A 75 9.57 -7.18 -1.90
N ASP A 76 10.88 -7.03 -1.75
CA ASP A 76 11.59 -7.42 -0.54
C ASP A 76 11.57 -6.37 0.56
N THR A 77 11.23 -5.13 0.22
CA THR A 77 11.36 -4.03 1.17
C THR A 77 10.37 -2.90 0.84
N PHE A 78 9.91 -2.20 1.88
CA PHE A 78 9.14 -0.95 1.75
C PHE A 78 9.92 0.13 1.00
N ALA A 79 11.22 0.05 0.96
CA ALA A 79 12.05 1.08 0.34
C ALA A 79 11.75 1.29 -1.14
N VAL A 80 11.11 0.31 -1.80
CA VAL A 80 10.71 0.47 -3.20
C VAL A 80 9.70 1.61 -3.38
N ILE A 81 8.87 1.87 -2.38
CA ILE A 81 7.88 2.96 -2.44
C ILE A 81 8.61 4.32 -2.41
N GLY A 82 9.49 4.51 -1.43
CA GLY A 82 10.25 5.74 -1.33
C GLY A 82 11.13 5.99 -2.56
N ALA A 83 11.78 4.94 -3.05
CA ALA A 83 12.61 5.05 -4.25
C ALA A 83 11.79 5.44 -5.47
N SER A 84 10.59 4.89 -5.61
CA SER A 84 9.69 5.19 -6.72
C SER A 84 9.17 6.63 -6.65
N VAL A 85 8.83 7.11 -5.45
CA VAL A 85 8.41 8.49 -5.24
C VAL A 85 9.55 9.44 -5.59
N ALA A 86 10.76 9.13 -5.16
CA ALA A 86 11.93 9.96 -5.46
C ALA A 86 12.18 10.05 -6.97
N GLU A 87 12.09 8.94 -7.68
CA GLU A 87 12.26 8.94 -9.14
C GLU A 87 11.17 9.77 -9.80
N ASN A 88 9.94 9.67 -9.34
CA ASN A 88 8.82 10.44 -9.90
C ASN A 88 9.07 11.96 -9.80
N PHE A 89 9.72 12.41 -8.74
CA PHE A 89 10.03 13.81 -8.52
C PHE A 89 11.45 14.21 -8.94
N GLY A 90 12.18 13.29 -9.56
CA GLY A 90 13.54 13.58 -10.03
C GLY A 90 14.55 13.76 -8.91
N VAL A 91 14.29 13.21 -7.73
CA VAL A 91 15.16 13.30 -6.57
C VAL A 91 16.01 12.03 -6.48
N LYS A 92 17.31 12.20 -6.24
CA LYS A 92 18.22 11.09 -6.08
C LYS A 92 18.25 10.64 -4.61
N MET A 93 18.08 9.35 -4.39
CA MET A 93 18.15 8.78 -3.05
C MET A 93 19.59 8.81 -2.51
N PRO A 94 19.76 8.95 -1.17
CA PRO A 94 21.09 8.89 -0.57
C PRO A 94 21.81 7.58 -0.85
N GLU A 95 23.12 7.60 -0.85
CA GLU A 95 23.93 6.40 -1.01
C GLU A 95 23.66 5.42 0.14
N GLY A 96 23.70 4.14 -0.17
CA GLY A 96 23.44 3.09 0.80
C GLY A 96 21.96 2.82 1.04
N THR A 97 21.07 3.57 0.40
CA THR A 97 19.62 3.33 0.49
C THR A 97 19.29 2.00 -0.18
N ILE A 98 18.57 1.16 0.56
CA ILE A 98 18.05 -0.08 -0.01
C ILE A 98 16.77 0.20 -0.80
N GLY A 99 16.46 -0.67 -1.72
CA GLY A 99 15.27 -0.50 -2.56
C GLY A 99 15.56 0.20 -3.88
N THR A 100 14.87 -0.23 -4.88
CA THR A 100 14.96 0.34 -6.23
C THR A 100 13.58 0.79 -6.67
N SER A 101 13.54 1.81 -7.52
CA SER A 101 12.28 2.31 -8.05
C SER A 101 11.58 1.26 -8.91
N ILE A 102 10.27 1.15 -8.74
CA ILE A 102 9.42 0.34 -9.60
C ILE A 102 8.40 1.23 -10.33
N LEU A 103 8.72 2.52 -10.48
CA LEU A 103 7.84 3.50 -11.10
C LEU A 103 7.40 3.08 -12.50
N GLU A 104 8.30 2.49 -13.28
CA GLU A 104 8.00 2.05 -14.64
C GLU A 104 6.82 1.06 -14.69
N SER A 105 6.68 0.22 -13.68
CA SER A 105 5.59 -0.76 -13.62
C SER A 105 4.23 -0.12 -13.33
N TRP A 106 4.21 1.15 -12.94
CA TRP A 106 2.99 1.89 -12.63
C TRP A 106 2.56 2.85 -13.73
N LYS A 107 3.32 2.94 -14.80
CA LYS A 107 3.00 3.83 -15.92
C LYS A 107 2.07 3.20 -16.95
#